data_daadcd9f8a4f65b37b56fea7b90da124
#
_entry.id   daadcd9f8a4f65b37b56fea7b90da124
#
_cell.length_a   1.000
_cell.length_b   1.000
_cell.length_c   1.000
_cell.angle_alpha   90.00
_cell.angle_beta   90.00
_cell.angle_gamma   90.00
#
_symmetry.space_group_name_H-M   'P 1'
#
loop_
_entity.id
_entity.type
_entity.pdbx_description
1 polymer ?
#
loop_
_entity_poly.entity_id
_entity_poly.type
_entity_poly.pdbx_seq_one_letter_code
_entity_poly.pdbx_strand_id
1 'polypeptide(L)'
;MGRFVVVIGTQWGDEGKGKVVDLLTERATAVVRFQGGHNAGHTLVIGGVKTILSLIPAGILREHVRCFIGNGVVLSLEALMRESRMLMEQGVPVFDRLAISPLCPLILPSHIQLDQARERARGANAIGTTGRGIGPAYEDKVARRAVRVADLFQRDRFAAKLGEVLDFHNFVLQHYFRQAPVDFQKTLDEQLTYAETIAPLVTDVTLALNQLRRDGASALFEGAQGAMLDVDLGTYPFVTSSNTTAGFAGTGTGVGPRVFDHVLGIVKAYTTRVGAGPFPTELFDGYGEHLSRVGHEFGSVTGRRRRCGWFDSVALRRAIVHSSVSGLCITKLDVLDGLDIIRVCVGYRVGGKVVAEPPLSLEGYAGLEPVYEELPGWPDSTVGITEYARLPANARKYLERLESLVEVPIDIISTGPERDETILLRHPFD
;
A
#
# COMPACT_ATOMS: atom_id res chain seq x y z
N MET A 1 -14.36 -22.79 -9.17
CA MET A 1 -14.24 -22.34 -7.76
C MET A 1 -13.75 -20.90 -7.78
N GLY A 2 -14.36 -20.03 -6.96
CA GLY A 2 -13.84 -18.66 -6.82
C GLY A 2 -12.43 -18.64 -6.24
N ARG A 3 -11.64 -17.62 -6.62
CA ARG A 3 -10.26 -17.47 -6.17
C ARG A 3 -10.09 -16.31 -5.21
N PHE A 4 -9.16 -16.43 -4.29
CA PHE A 4 -8.70 -15.37 -3.41
C PHE A 4 -7.33 -14.89 -3.90
N VAL A 5 -7.30 -13.66 -4.38
CA VAL A 5 -6.11 -13.02 -4.96
C VAL A 5 -5.61 -11.93 -4.04
N VAL A 6 -4.31 -11.94 -3.72
CA VAL A 6 -3.67 -10.88 -2.94
C VAL A 6 -2.91 -9.96 -3.88
N VAL A 7 -3.11 -8.65 -3.76
CA VAL A 7 -2.41 -7.61 -4.52
C VAL A 7 -1.54 -6.80 -3.59
N ILE A 8 -0.24 -6.79 -3.82
CA ILE A 8 0.75 -6.03 -3.03
C ILE A 8 1.63 -5.16 -3.91
N GLY A 9 2.17 -4.09 -3.35
CA GLY A 9 3.30 -3.38 -3.94
C GLY A 9 4.60 -4.11 -3.60
N THR A 10 5.52 -4.18 -4.55
CA THR A 10 6.80 -4.90 -4.38
C THR A 10 8.00 -3.98 -4.18
N GLN A 11 7.81 -2.68 -4.27
CA GLN A 11 8.83 -1.65 -4.10
C GLN A 11 8.59 -0.84 -2.80
N TRP A 12 8.76 0.50 -2.84
CA TRP A 12 8.53 1.41 -1.72
C TRP A 12 7.16 2.11 -1.78
N GLY A 13 6.13 1.46 -2.28
CA GLY A 13 4.81 2.04 -2.46
C GLY A 13 4.68 2.84 -3.77
N ASP A 14 3.48 3.38 -4.00
CA ASP A 14 3.16 4.19 -5.19
C ASP A 14 3.34 3.47 -6.54
N GLU A 15 3.31 2.13 -6.54
CA GLU A 15 3.46 1.31 -7.76
C GLU A 15 2.26 1.37 -8.72
N GLY A 16 1.20 2.11 -8.38
CA GLY A 16 -0.01 2.19 -9.21
C GLY A 16 -1.05 1.12 -8.92
N LYS A 17 -1.06 0.57 -7.69
CA LYS A 17 -2.00 -0.49 -7.26
C LYS A 17 -3.47 -0.17 -7.51
N GLY A 18 -3.89 1.10 -7.34
CA GLY A 18 -5.30 1.48 -7.47
C GLY A 18 -5.90 1.11 -8.82
N LYS A 19 -5.25 1.44 -9.93
CA LYS A 19 -5.68 1.07 -11.29
C LYS A 19 -5.85 -0.44 -11.44
N VAL A 20 -4.86 -1.20 -10.98
CA VAL A 20 -4.85 -2.67 -11.13
C VAL A 20 -5.93 -3.32 -10.27
N VAL A 21 -6.13 -2.84 -9.04
CA VAL A 21 -7.22 -3.29 -8.17
C VAL A 21 -8.58 -3.02 -8.84
N ASP A 22 -8.80 -1.82 -9.38
CA ASP A 22 -10.04 -1.52 -10.10
C ASP A 22 -10.26 -2.42 -11.31
N LEU A 23 -9.23 -2.69 -12.11
CA LEU A 23 -9.28 -3.61 -13.24
C LEU A 23 -9.74 -5.01 -12.78
N LEU A 24 -9.11 -5.53 -11.73
CA LEU A 24 -9.37 -6.89 -11.25
C LEU A 24 -10.73 -7.02 -10.53
N THR A 25 -11.29 -5.92 -10.02
CA THR A 25 -12.59 -5.93 -9.35
C THR A 25 -13.77 -6.32 -10.24
N GLU A 26 -13.60 -6.31 -11.57
CA GLU A 26 -14.63 -6.82 -12.49
C GLU A 26 -14.98 -8.29 -12.24
N ARG A 27 -14.00 -9.07 -11.80
CA ARG A 27 -14.17 -10.52 -11.56
C ARG A 27 -14.17 -10.86 -10.07
N ALA A 28 -14.18 -9.86 -9.20
CA ALA A 28 -14.23 -10.02 -7.75
C ALA A 28 -15.64 -9.72 -7.22
N THR A 29 -16.12 -10.53 -6.29
CA THR A 29 -17.35 -10.28 -5.52
C THR A 29 -17.06 -9.47 -4.27
N ALA A 30 -15.80 -9.48 -3.81
CA ALA A 30 -15.37 -8.76 -2.61
C ALA A 30 -13.98 -8.15 -2.78
N VAL A 31 -13.76 -7.00 -2.15
CA VAL A 31 -12.44 -6.37 -1.99
C VAL A 31 -12.17 -6.11 -0.51
N VAL A 32 -10.98 -6.47 -0.04
CA VAL A 32 -10.62 -6.49 1.38
C VAL A 32 -9.35 -5.70 1.64
N ARG A 33 -9.40 -4.64 2.44
CA ARG A 33 -8.21 -4.00 3.02
C ARG A 33 -7.78 -4.77 4.25
N PHE A 34 -6.53 -5.18 4.30
CA PHE A 34 -6.05 -6.04 5.37
C PHE A 34 -5.00 -5.38 6.28
N GLN A 35 -4.42 -4.22 5.89
CA GLN A 35 -3.38 -3.54 6.68
C GLN A 35 -3.31 -2.03 6.38
N GLY A 36 -2.47 -1.32 7.15
CA GLY A 36 -2.30 0.12 7.05
C GLY A 36 -3.47 0.87 7.70
N GLY A 37 -3.75 2.03 7.20
CA GLY A 37 -4.85 2.89 7.60
C GLY A 37 -5.11 3.91 6.50
N HIS A 38 -5.55 5.11 6.86
CA HIS A 38 -5.82 6.18 5.91
C HIS A 38 -4.55 6.93 5.42
N ASN A 39 -3.37 6.34 5.63
CA ASN A 39 -2.09 6.82 5.08
C ASN A 39 -1.83 6.36 3.64
N ALA A 40 -2.64 5.48 3.08
CA ALA A 40 -2.61 5.14 1.66
C ALA A 40 -3.26 6.23 0.80
N GLY A 41 -2.98 6.23 -0.50
CA GLY A 41 -3.63 7.07 -1.49
C GLY A 41 -3.75 6.28 -2.80
N HIS A 42 -4.88 5.57 -2.97
CA HIS A 42 -5.17 4.83 -4.19
C HIS A 42 -5.93 5.73 -5.15
N THR A 43 -5.23 6.20 -6.17
CA THR A 43 -5.85 6.99 -7.24
C THR A 43 -6.48 6.07 -8.26
N LEU A 44 -7.74 6.31 -8.56
CA LEU A 44 -8.53 5.64 -9.58
C LEU A 44 -8.98 6.68 -10.60
N VAL A 45 -8.98 6.31 -11.87
CA VAL A 45 -9.54 7.13 -12.95
C VAL A 45 -10.58 6.26 -13.65
N ILE A 46 -11.85 6.65 -13.54
CA ILE A 46 -12.98 5.90 -14.11
C ILE A 46 -13.82 6.89 -14.92
N GLY A 47 -13.88 6.68 -16.24
CA GLY A 47 -14.62 7.57 -17.15
C GLY A 47 -14.14 9.03 -17.07
N GLY A 48 -12.82 9.24 -16.90
CA GLY A 48 -12.20 10.57 -16.76
C GLY A 48 -12.36 11.21 -15.37
N VAL A 49 -13.11 10.59 -14.45
CA VAL A 49 -13.27 11.08 -13.06
C VAL A 49 -12.17 10.48 -12.17
N LYS A 50 -11.38 11.37 -11.57
CA LYS A 50 -10.31 10.98 -10.64
C LYS A 50 -10.83 10.92 -9.22
N THR A 51 -10.79 9.74 -8.60
CA THR A 51 -11.11 9.51 -7.18
C THR A 51 -9.89 9.03 -6.43
N ILE A 52 -9.64 9.57 -5.24
CA ILE A 52 -8.52 9.15 -4.37
C ILE A 52 -9.11 8.52 -3.12
N LEU A 53 -8.85 7.24 -2.93
CA LEU A 53 -9.26 6.48 -1.74
C LEU A 53 -8.07 6.27 -0.82
N SER A 54 -8.29 6.49 0.47
CA SER A 54 -7.24 6.35 1.48
C SER A 54 -7.46 5.14 2.40
N LEU A 55 -8.71 4.84 2.72
CA LEU A 55 -9.10 3.84 3.71
C LEU A 55 -10.08 2.81 3.16
N ILE A 56 -11.12 3.26 2.47
CA ILE A 56 -12.15 2.41 1.89
C ILE A 56 -11.55 1.60 0.73
N PRO A 57 -11.81 0.28 0.63
CA PRO A 57 -11.30 -0.53 -0.48
C PRO A 57 -11.75 -0.01 -1.84
N ALA A 58 -10.88 -0.10 -2.85
CA ALA A 58 -11.11 0.46 -4.19
C ALA A 58 -12.35 -0.14 -4.89
N GLY A 59 -12.71 -1.37 -4.54
CA GLY A 59 -13.92 -2.04 -5.04
C GLY A 59 -15.24 -1.33 -4.73
N ILE A 60 -15.27 -0.34 -3.82
CA ILE A 60 -16.48 0.40 -3.46
C ILE A 60 -17.12 1.13 -4.65
N LEU A 61 -16.32 1.45 -5.67
CA LEU A 61 -16.80 2.10 -6.89
C LEU A 61 -17.54 1.15 -7.85
N ARG A 62 -17.60 -0.16 -7.54
CA ARG A 62 -18.30 -1.19 -8.32
C ARG A 62 -19.57 -1.64 -7.59
N GLU A 63 -20.74 -1.55 -8.25
CA GLU A 63 -22.04 -1.80 -7.63
C GLU A 63 -22.20 -3.21 -7.06
N HIS A 64 -21.62 -4.22 -7.72
CA HIS A 64 -21.72 -5.63 -7.34
C HIS A 64 -20.69 -6.07 -6.29
N VAL A 65 -19.75 -5.20 -5.89
CA VAL A 65 -18.64 -5.55 -5.02
C VAL A 65 -18.93 -5.19 -3.57
N ARG A 66 -18.77 -6.14 -2.66
CA ARG A 66 -18.74 -5.90 -1.22
C ARG A 66 -17.34 -5.53 -0.77
N CYS A 67 -17.23 -4.56 0.10
CA CYS A 67 -15.95 -4.05 0.62
C CYS A 67 -15.80 -4.41 2.09
N PHE A 68 -14.60 -4.85 2.47
CA PHE A 68 -14.28 -5.24 3.84
C PHE A 68 -13.06 -4.51 4.36
N ILE A 69 -13.13 -4.03 5.58
CA ILE A 69 -11.99 -3.54 6.36
C ILE A 69 -11.65 -4.59 7.41
N GLY A 70 -10.53 -5.29 7.23
CA GLY A 70 -10.05 -6.35 8.09
C GLY A 70 -9.39 -5.82 9.37
N ASN A 71 -9.26 -6.69 10.36
CA ASN A 71 -8.72 -6.40 11.70
C ASN A 71 -7.25 -5.91 11.71
N GLY A 72 -6.54 -6.08 10.61
CA GLY A 72 -5.18 -5.56 10.45
C GLY A 72 -5.10 -4.06 10.20
N VAL A 73 -6.21 -3.43 9.80
CA VAL A 73 -6.28 -1.98 9.55
C VAL A 73 -6.43 -1.22 10.86
N VAL A 74 -5.66 -0.13 11.03
CA VAL A 74 -5.91 0.86 12.09
C VAL A 74 -6.87 1.93 11.55
N LEU A 75 -8.01 2.09 12.22
CA LEU A 75 -9.18 2.78 11.70
C LEU A 75 -9.36 4.17 12.32
N SER A 76 -9.29 5.22 11.51
CA SER A 76 -9.75 6.56 11.88
C SER A 76 -11.22 6.71 11.49
N LEU A 77 -12.10 6.87 12.48
CA LEU A 77 -13.54 7.08 12.22
C LEU A 77 -13.80 8.40 11.49
N GLU A 78 -13.10 9.46 11.86
CA GLU A 78 -13.18 10.74 11.17
C GLU A 78 -12.81 10.61 9.67
N ALA A 79 -11.70 9.93 9.38
CA ALA A 79 -11.27 9.71 8.00
C ALA A 79 -12.25 8.84 7.22
N LEU A 80 -12.77 7.79 7.85
CA LEU A 80 -13.80 6.93 7.28
C LEU A 80 -15.06 7.73 6.91
N MET A 81 -15.58 8.51 7.83
CA MET A 81 -16.80 9.30 7.61
C MET A 81 -16.61 10.39 6.56
N ARG A 82 -15.44 11.02 6.53
CA ARG A 82 -15.10 12.02 5.50
C ARG A 82 -15.05 11.38 4.12
N GLU A 83 -14.37 10.25 3.98
CA GLU A 83 -14.24 9.52 2.72
C GLU A 83 -15.59 8.94 2.26
N SER A 84 -16.39 8.39 3.19
CA SER A 84 -17.75 7.90 2.90
C SER A 84 -18.67 9.02 2.41
N ARG A 85 -18.62 10.19 3.04
CA ARG A 85 -19.44 11.35 2.64
C ARG A 85 -19.09 11.80 1.22
N MET A 86 -17.80 11.95 0.92
CA MET A 86 -17.32 12.29 -0.42
C MET A 86 -17.83 11.32 -1.48
N LEU A 87 -17.81 10.02 -1.19
CA LEU A 87 -18.29 8.97 -2.12
C LEU A 87 -19.82 9.00 -2.27
N MET A 88 -20.55 9.19 -1.17
CA MET A 88 -22.02 9.29 -1.21
C MET A 88 -22.50 10.52 -1.98
N GLU A 89 -21.78 11.64 -1.91
CA GLU A 89 -22.05 12.84 -2.73
C GLU A 89 -21.83 12.55 -4.23
N GLN A 90 -21.04 11.55 -4.58
CA GLN A 90 -20.85 11.04 -5.94
C GLN A 90 -21.85 9.93 -6.31
N GLY A 91 -22.84 9.64 -5.46
CA GLY A 91 -23.86 8.62 -5.68
C GLY A 91 -23.47 7.19 -5.32
N VAL A 92 -22.33 6.98 -4.66
CA VAL A 92 -21.86 5.64 -4.24
C VAL A 92 -22.52 5.25 -2.91
N PRO A 93 -23.32 4.18 -2.81
CA PRO A 93 -23.98 3.76 -1.58
C PRO A 93 -23.01 3.00 -0.66
N VAL A 94 -22.08 3.73 -0.02
CA VAL A 94 -20.97 3.16 0.75
C VAL A 94 -21.45 2.25 1.87
N PHE A 95 -22.45 2.68 2.64
CA PHE A 95 -22.91 1.96 3.83
C PHE A 95 -23.68 0.67 3.52
N ASP A 96 -24.19 0.52 2.30
CA ASP A 96 -24.87 -0.71 1.88
C ASP A 96 -23.86 -1.84 1.58
N ARG A 97 -22.60 -1.49 1.30
CA ARG A 97 -21.61 -2.43 0.77
C ARG A 97 -20.32 -2.52 1.57
N LEU A 98 -20.12 -1.64 2.56
CA LEU A 98 -18.94 -1.64 3.41
C LEU A 98 -19.20 -2.46 4.69
N ALA A 99 -18.24 -3.32 5.02
CA ALA A 99 -18.22 -4.09 6.26
C ALA A 99 -16.90 -3.90 7.00
N ILE A 100 -16.95 -3.79 8.34
CA ILE A 100 -15.80 -3.43 9.18
C ILE A 100 -15.63 -4.48 10.28
N SER A 101 -14.41 -4.96 10.47
CA SER A 101 -14.09 -5.87 11.56
C SER A 101 -14.22 -5.15 12.93
N PRO A 102 -14.93 -5.74 13.90
CA PRO A 102 -14.98 -5.22 15.27
C PRO A 102 -13.61 -5.17 15.97
N LEU A 103 -12.63 -5.90 15.43
CA LEU A 103 -11.29 -6.04 15.99
C LEU A 103 -10.31 -4.96 15.47
N CYS A 104 -10.71 -4.08 14.57
CA CYS A 104 -9.88 -2.97 14.11
C CYS A 104 -9.51 -2.05 15.28
N PRO A 105 -8.21 -1.75 15.52
CA PRO A 105 -7.81 -0.70 16.45
C PRO A 105 -8.24 0.68 15.92
N LEU A 106 -8.67 1.55 16.82
CA LEU A 106 -9.01 2.93 16.49
C LEU A 106 -7.78 3.84 16.50
N ILE A 107 -7.73 4.76 15.56
CA ILE A 107 -6.81 5.90 15.62
C ILE A 107 -7.51 7.02 16.38
N LEU A 108 -6.92 7.43 17.49
CA LEU A 108 -7.40 8.50 18.35
C LEU A 108 -6.63 9.80 18.07
N PRO A 109 -7.14 10.98 18.46
CA PRO A 109 -6.43 12.26 18.33
C PRO A 109 -5.03 12.24 19.00
N SER A 110 -4.86 11.50 20.09
CA SER A 110 -3.57 11.32 20.77
C SER A 110 -2.53 10.60 19.92
N HIS A 111 -2.94 9.62 19.10
CA HIS A 111 -2.03 8.96 18.17
C HIS A 111 -1.48 9.94 17.13
N ILE A 112 -2.33 10.82 16.59
CA ILE A 112 -1.94 11.85 15.62
C ILE A 112 -0.95 12.82 16.25
N GLN A 113 -1.22 13.29 17.47
CA GLN A 113 -0.32 14.20 18.19
C GLN A 113 1.03 13.55 18.51
N LEU A 114 1.05 12.29 18.94
CA LEU A 114 2.28 11.53 19.19
C LEU A 114 3.11 11.34 17.92
N ASP A 115 2.49 10.99 16.80
CA ASP A 115 3.16 10.83 15.51
C ASP A 115 3.86 12.13 15.09
N GLN A 116 3.14 13.24 15.13
CA GLN A 116 3.66 14.56 14.81
C GLN A 116 4.74 15.04 15.80
N ALA A 117 4.59 14.76 17.10
CA ALA A 117 5.56 15.13 18.11
C ALA A 117 6.88 14.35 17.92
N ARG A 118 6.80 13.05 17.61
CA ARG A 118 7.96 12.20 17.30
C ARG A 118 8.73 12.69 16.08
N GLU A 119 8.04 13.03 15.00
CA GLU A 119 8.68 13.55 13.78
C GLU A 119 9.38 14.89 14.05
N ARG A 120 8.72 15.81 14.79
CA ARG A 120 9.35 17.08 15.19
C ARG A 120 10.59 16.86 16.07
N ALA A 121 10.53 15.94 17.02
CA ALA A 121 11.65 15.65 17.93
C ALA A 121 12.86 15.03 17.22
N ARG A 122 12.64 14.28 16.15
CA ARG A 122 13.71 13.68 15.33
C ARG A 122 14.44 14.70 14.44
N GLY A 123 13.81 15.81 14.11
CA GLY A 123 14.40 16.85 13.26
C GLY A 123 14.93 16.31 11.92
N ALA A 124 16.24 16.44 11.68
CA ALA A 124 16.88 15.95 10.45
C ALA A 124 16.82 14.41 10.28
N ASN A 125 16.63 13.68 11.36
CA ASN A 125 16.53 12.20 11.36
C ASN A 125 15.06 11.72 11.30
N ALA A 126 14.12 12.59 10.91
CA ALA A 126 12.73 12.24 10.76
C ALA A 126 12.55 11.11 9.73
N ILE A 127 11.63 10.19 10.00
CA ILE A 127 11.31 9.09 9.09
C ILE A 127 10.56 9.63 7.85
N GLY A 128 9.82 10.72 8.02
CA GLY A 128 8.98 11.30 6.99
C GLY A 128 7.59 10.68 6.98
N THR A 129 7.02 10.37 8.15
CA THR A 129 5.67 9.83 8.30
C THR A 129 4.60 10.76 7.71
N THR A 130 3.39 10.25 7.55
CA THR A 130 2.26 11.06 7.09
C THR A 130 1.65 11.92 8.21
N GLY A 131 2.10 11.75 9.46
CA GLY A 131 1.58 12.46 10.63
C GLY A 131 0.14 12.11 10.99
N ARG A 132 -0.34 10.94 10.58
CA ARG A 132 -1.75 10.49 10.73
C ARG A 132 -1.98 9.53 11.88
N GLY A 133 -0.99 9.33 12.73
CA GLY A 133 -1.10 8.50 13.92
C GLY A 133 -1.06 6.98 13.66
N ILE A 134 -0.65 6.56 12.48
CA ILE A 134 -0.62 5.13 12.10
C ILE A 134 0.34 4.36 13.01
N GLY A 135 1.59 4.84 13.16
CA GLY A 135 2.61 4.21 13.99
C GLY A 135 2.19 4.05 15.44
N PRO A 136 1.80 5.12 16.14
CA PRO A 136 1.32 5.03 17.52
C PRO A 136 0.10 4.12 17.70
N ALA A 137 -0.82 4.03 16.72
CA ALA A 137 -1.95 3.11 16.80
C ALA A 137 -1.53 1.63 16.68
N TYR A 138 -0.55 1.31 15.83
CA TYR A 138 0.04 -0.04 15.78
C TYR A 138 0.85 -0.36 17.04
N GLU A 139 1.57 0.61 17.60
CA GLU A 139 2.26 0.45 18.89
C GLU A 139 1.28 0.06 19.99
N ASP A 140 0.15 0.75 20.09
CA ASP A 140 -0.89 0.43 21.08
C ASP A 140 -1.50 -0.94 20.85
N LYS A 141 -1.71 -1.34 19.59
CA LYS A 141 -2.18 -2.68 19.26
C LYS A 141 -1.25 -3.76 19.81
N VAL A 142 0.06 -3.63 19.59
CA VAL A 142 1.07 -4.60 20.03
C VAL A 142 1.27 -4.52 21.55
N ALA A 143 1.20 -3.33 22.14
CA ALA A 143 1.21 -3.11 23.59
C ALA A 143 -0.05 -3.61 24.30
N ARG A 144 -1.09 -4.03 23.57
CA ARG A 144 -2.38 -4.57 24.07
C ARG A 144 -3.23 -3.56 24.84
N ARG A 145 -3.03 -2.24 24.61
CA ARG A 145 -3.84 -1.16 25.17
C ARG A 145 -4.76 -0.49 24.13
N ALA A 146 -4.73 -0.94 22.87
CA ALA A 146 -5.55 -0.36 21.81
C ALA A 146 -7.05 -0.44 22.12
N VAL A 147 -7.74 0.66 21.90
CA VAL A 147 -9.19 0.71 21.82
C VAL A 147 -9.61 0.20 20.44
N ARG A 148 -10.62 -0.69 20.40
CA ARG A 148 -11.09 -1.33 19.16
C ARG A 148 -12.51 -0.86 18.81
N VAL A 149 -12.90 -1.06 17.56
CA VAL A 149 -14.26 -0.76 17.08
C VAL A 149 -15.33 -1.38 17.97
N ALA A 150 -15.17 -2.64 18.41
CA ALA A 150 -16.12 -3.31 19.32
C ALA A 150 -16.33 -2.56 20.65
N ASP A 151 -15.35 -1.82 21.13
CA ASP A 151 -15.44 -1.12 22.41
C ASP A 151 -16.42 0.07 22.35
N LEU A 152 -16.61 0.68 21.17
CA LEU A 152 -17.52 1.84 20.96
C LEU A 152 -18.98 1.55 21.36
N PHE A 153 -19.40 0.29 21.29
CA PHE A 153 -20.78 -0.11 21.55
C PHE A 153 -21.08 -0.36 23.03
N GLN A 154 -20.07 -0.16 23.89
CA GLN A 154 -20.18 -0.25 25.36
C GLN A 154 -19.56 0.99 25.98
N ARG A 155 -20.36 2.05 26.14
CA ARG A 155 -19.90 3.40 26.53
C ARG A 155 -18.94 3.37 27.74
N ASP A 156 -19.32 2.70 28.80
CA ASP A 156 -18.51 2.68 30.04
C ASP A 156 -17.17 1.97 29.84
N ARG A 157 -17.18 0.87 29.10
CA ARG A 157 -15.96 0.14 28.74
C ARG A 157 -15.07 0.96 27.81
N PHE A 158 -15.67 1.64 26.82
CA PHE A 158 -14.94 2.53 25.92
C PHE A 158 -14.30 3.69 26.70
N ALA A 159 -15.07 4.34 27.59
CA ALA A 159 -14.58 5.42 28.43
C ALA A 159 -13.43 4.99 29.34
N ALA A 160 -13.53 3.81 29.98
CA ALA A 160 -12.47 3.27 30.83
C ALA A 160 -11.18 3.04 30.05
N LYS A 161 -11.24 2.34 28.91
CA LYS A 161 -10.08 2.09 28.04
C LYS A 161 -9.48 3.36 27.46
N LEU A 162 -10.33 4.30 27.02
CA LEU A 162 -9.88 5.59 26.53
C LEU A 162 -9.13 6.36 27.61
N GLY A 163 -9.64 6.33 28.85
CA GLY A 163 -8.97 6.93 30.01
C GLY A 163 -7.56 6.38 30.22
N GLU A 164 -7.40 5.04 30.25
CA GLU A 164 -6.09 4.40 30.39
C GLU A 164 -5.11 4.78 29.29
N VAL A 165 -5.58 4.81 28.03
CA VAL A 165 -4.76 5.19 26.87
C VAL A 165 -4.35 6.66 26.94
N LEU A 166 -5.30 7.55 27.24
CA LEU A 166 -5.03 9.00 27.31
C LEU A 166 -4.16 9.37 28.51
N ASP A 167 -4.27 8.68 29.64
CA ASP A 167 -3.38 8.89 30.79
C ASP A 167 -1.91 8.69 30.36
N PHE A 168 -1.62 7.54 29.72
CA PHE A 168 -0.29 7.26 29.21
C PHE A 168 0.16 8.23 28.11
N HIS A 169 -0.69 8.47 27.10
CA HIS A 169 -0.32 9.35 25.98
C HIS A 169 -0.11 10.79 26.42
N ASN A 170 -0.97 11.31 27.30
CA ASN A 170 -0.85 12.65 27.82
C ASN A 170 0.39 12.82 28.68
N PHE A 171 0.75 11.80 29.48
CA PHE A 171 2.01 11.82 30.19
C PHE A 171 3.20 11.99 29.23
N VAL A 172 3.24 11.20 28.16
CA VAL A 172 4.31 11.27 27.15
C VAL A 172 4.29 12.63 26.41
N LEU A 173 3.11 13.10 26.01
CA LEU A 173 2.97 14.39 25.32
C LEU A 173 3.46 15.53 26.20
N GLN A 174 3.04 15.61 27.47
CA GLN A 174 3.36 16.71 28.36
C GLN A 174 4.80 16.66 28.87
N HIS A 175 5.24 15.49 29.36
CA HIS A 175 6.52 15.39 30.08
C HIS A 175 7.71 15.12 29.17
N TYR A 176 7.51 14.37 28.08
CA TYR A 176 8.60 14.05 27.13
C TYR A 176 8.63 15.05 25.97
N PHE A 177 7.50 15.25 25.28
CA PHE A 177 7.45 16.09 24.08
C PHE A 177 7.11 17.57 24.35
N ARG A 178 6.71 17.95 25.57
CA ARG A 178 6.33 19.33 25.94
C ARG A 178 5.18 19.86 25.08
N GLN A 179 4.20 18.99 24.79
CA GLN A 179 3.00 19.28 24.03
C GLN A 179 1.78 19.34 24.94
N ALA A 180 0.71 19.98 24.48
CA ALA A 180 -0.57 20.01 25.18
C ALA A 180 -1.18 18.59 25.25
N PRO A 181 -1.89 18.25 26.35
CA PRO A 181 -2.61 16.98 26.44
C PRO A 181 -3.83 16.96 25.52
N VAL A 182 -4.28 15.77 25.20
CA VAL A 182 -5.57 15.53 24.52
C VAL A 182 -6.67 15.48 25.55
N ASP A 183 -7.75 16.20 25.29
CA ASP A 183 -8.92 16.24 26.18
C ASP A 183 -9.71 14.92 26.12
N PHE A 184 -9.95 14.33 27.28
CA PHE A 184 -10.65 13.06 27.42
C PHE A 184 -12.12 13.18 27.01
N GLN A 185 -12.85 14.16 27.57
CA GLN A 185 -14.30 14.28 27.35
C GLN A 185 -14.61 14.58 25.89
N LYS A 186 -13.87 15.52 25.30
CA LYS A 186 -13.99 15.84 23.90
C LYS A 186 -13.74 14.62 23.02
N THR A 187 -12.66 13.85 23.29
CA THR A 187 -12.34 12.65 22.51
C THR A 187 -13.42 11.59 22.65
N LEU A 188 -13.91 11.37 23.88
CA LEU A 188 -14.99 10.41 24.15
C LEU A 188 -16.24 10.75 23.35
N ASP A 189 -16.70 12.00 23.45
CA ASP A 189 -17.92 12.43 22.78
C ASP A 189 -17.79 12.39 21.27
N GLU A 190 -16.68 12.87 20.70
CA GLU A 190 -16.40 12.81 19.26
C GLU A 190 -16.43 11.36 18.73
N GLN A 191 -15.77 10.43 19.42
CA GLN A 191 -15.74 9.05 18.95
C GLN A 191 -17.11 8.36 19.06
N LEU A 192 -17.86 8.65 20.09
CA LEU A 192 -19.21 8.09 20.28
C LEU A 192 -20.23 8.62 19.25
N THR A 193 -20.05 9.82 18.70
CA THR A 193 -20.95 10.31 17.61
C THR A 193 -20.96 9.40 16.38
N TYR A 194 -19.89 8.65 16.15
CA TYR A 194 -19.79 7.73 15.01
C TYR A 194 -20.42 6.35 15.28
N ALA A 195 -20.62 5.99 16.56
CA ALA A 195 -20.99 4.64 16.95
C ALA A 195 -22.28 4.15 16.28
N GLU A 196 -23.34 4.95 16.29
CA GLU A 196 -24.64 4.61 15.68
C GLU A 196 -24.52 4.41 14.16
N THR A 197 -23.76 5.30 13.48
CA THR A 197 -23.58 5.24 12.02
C THR A 197 -22.81 4.01 11.58
N ILE A 198 -21.80 3.59 12.34
CA ILE A 198 -20.96 2.43 11.95
C ILE A 198 -21.49 1.09 12.47
N ALA A 199 -22.38 1.08 13.46
CA ALA A 199 -22.91 -0.16 14.03
C ALA A 199 -23.44 -1.15 12.99
N PRO A 200 -24.22 -0.75 11.96
CA PRO A 200 -24.70 -1.66 10.93
C PRO A 200 -23.59 -2.23 10.04
N LEU A 201 -22.42 -1.57 9.96
CA LEU A 201 -21.30 -1.98 9.14
C LEU A 201 -20.41 -3.03 9.84
N VAL A 202 -20.56 -3.18 11.16
CA VAL A 202 -19.67 -4.04 11.95
C VAL A 202 -20.10 -5.50 11.82
N THR A 203 -19.17 -6.33 11.37
CA THR A 203 -19.41 -7.76 11.18
C THR A 203 -18.15 -8.59 11.42
N ASP A 204 -18.33 -9.89 11.67
CA ASP A 204 -17.22 -10.84 11.68
C ASP A 204 -16.70 -11.03 10.24
N VAL A 205 -15.68 -10.25 9.89
CA VAL A 205 -15.06 -10.29 8.56
C VAL A 205 -14.46 -11.66 8.27
N THR A 206 -13.91 -12.34 9.27
CA THR A 206 -13.33 -13.68 9.10
C THR A 206 -14.39 -14.68 8.65
N LEU A 207 -15.53 -14.72 9.35
CA LEU A 207 -16.63 -15.62 8.98
C LEU A 207 -17.24 -15.24 7.64
N ALA A 208 -17.43 -13.95 7.36
CA ALA A 208 -17.95 -13.47 6.09
C ALA A 208 -17.08 -13.89 4.90
N LEU A 209 -15.76 -13.74 5.00
CA LEU A 209 -14.81 -14.15 3.96
C LEU A 209 -14.76 -15.68 3.77
N ASN A 210 -14.79 -16.42 4.87
CA ASN A 210 -14.88 -17.89 4.78
C ASN A 210 -16.18 -18.37 4.16
N GLN A 211 -17.31 -17.65 4.37
CA GLN A 211 -18.57 -17.95 3.70
C GLN A 211 -18.47 -17.69 2.19
N LEU A 212 -17.94 -16.52 1.78
CA LEU A 212 -17.67 -16.22 0.37
C LEU A 212 -16.83 -17.33 -0.31
N ARG A 213 -15.80 -17.83 0.39
CA ARG A 213 -14.96 -18.93 -0.14
C ARG A 213 -15.76 -20.21 -0.34
N ARG A 214 -16.62 -20.60 0.63
CA ARG A 214 -17.50 -21.77 0.52
C ARG A 214 -18.51 -21.65 -0.61
N ASP A 215 -19.02 -20.44 -0.83
CA ASP A 215 -19.97 -20.13 -1.90
C ASP A 215 -19.31 -20.08 -3.30
N GLY A 216 -18.00 -20.29 -3.38
CA GLY A 216 -17.23 -20.23 -4.61
C GLY A 216 -17.07 -18.81 -5.17
N ALA A 217 -17.23 -17.78 -4.36
CA ALA A 217 -17.05 -16.39 -4.72
C ALA A 217 -15.57 -16.00 -4.74
N SER A 218 -15.21 -15.03 -5.60
CA SER A 218 -13.85 -14.50 -5.72
C SER A 218 -13.67 -13.27 -4.86
N ALA A 219 -12.50 -13.16 -4.19
CA ALA A 219 -12.15 -12.00 -3.38
C ALA A 219 -10.76 -11.47 -3.70
N LEU A 220 -10.62 -10.15 -3.71
CA LEU A 220 -9.37 -9.42 -3.90
C LEU A 220 -8.90 -8.83 -2.57
N PHE A 221 -7.70 -9.17 -2.14
CA PHE A 221 -7.08 -8.63 -0.93
C PHE A 221 -6.13 -7.52 -1.32
N GLU A 222 -6.53 -6.29 -1.02
CA GLU A 222 -5.86 -5.06 -1.43
C GLU A 222 -4.85 -4.63 -0.37
N GLY A 223 -3.54 -4.74 -0.69
CA GLY A 223 -2.47 -4.21 0.13
C GLY A 223 -2.26 -2.71 -0.06
N ALA A 224 -1.69 -2.09 0.96
CA ALA A 224 -1.24 -0.70 0.92
C ALA A 224 0.29 -0.64 1.08
N GLN A 225 0.90 0.49 0.69
CA GLN A 225 2.35 0.68 0.65
C GLN A 225 3.05 -0.35 -0.26
N GLY A 226 4.27 -0.79 0.07
CA GLY A 226 5.03 -1.76 -0.71
C GLY A 226 5.93 -2.61 0.18
N ALA A 227 6.39 -3.76 -0.31
CA ALA A 227 7.13 -4.75 0.46
C ALA A 227 8.42 -4.21 1.10
N MET A 228 9.08 -3.25 0.44
CA MET A 228 10.30 -2.61 0.99
C MET A 228 10.00 -1.62 2.13
N LEU A 229 8.72 -1.34 2.39
CA LEU A 229 8.24 -0.55 3.54
C LEU A 229 7.66 -1.42 4.67
N ASP A 230 7.75 -2.74 4.58
CA ASP A 230 7.30 -3.66 5.64
C ASP A 230 8.07 -3.41 6.93
N VAL A 231 7.38 -3.41 8.08
CA VAL A 231 7.98 -3.08 9.38
C VAL A 231 9.07 -4.08 9.80
N ASP A 232 8.94 -5.35 9.40
CA ASP A 232 9.88 -6.42 9.77
C ASP A 232 10.91 -6.68 8.67
N LEU A 233 10.49 -6.62 7.40
CA LEU A 233 11.26 -7.11 6.26
C LEU A 233 11.74 -6.01 5.31
N GLY A 234 11.31 -4.77 5.54
CA GLY A 234 11.66 -3.61 4.73
C GLY A 234 12.97 -2.93 5.16
N THR A 235 13.20 -1.73 4.64
CA THR A 235 14.40 -0.91 4.89
C THR A 235 14.33 -0.16 6.23
N TYR A 236 14.20 -0.90 7.33
CA TYR A 236 14.09 -0.37 8.69
C TYR A 236 15.25 0.57 9.04
N PRO A 237 15.02 1.73 9.72
CA PRO A 237 13.75 2.19 10.30
C PRO A 237 12.87 3.01 9.34
N PHE A 238 13.26 3.17 8.07
CA PHE A 238 12.55 3.95 7.07
C PHE A 238 11.44 3.11 6.39
N VAL A 239 10.46 2.71 7.18
CA VAL A 239 9.36 1.80 6.83
C VAL A 239 8.03 2.34 7.34
N THR A 240 6.91 1.74 6.90
CA THR A 240 5.62 1.92 7.56
C THR A 240 5.54 1.06 8.83
N SER A 241 4.54 1.30 9.67
CA SER A 241 4.39 0.57 10.95
C SER A 241 3.52 -0.69 10.81
N SER A 242 3.26 -1.15 9.61
CA SER A 242 2.48 -2.35 9.33
C SER A 242 3.27 -3.35 8.49
N ASN A 243 2.87 -4.62 8.52
CA ASN A 243 3.34 -5.62 7.59
C ASN A 243 2.63 -5.45 6.25
N THR A 244 3.40 -5.27 5.18
CA THR A 244 2.92 -4.96 3.83
C THR A 244 3.05 -6.14 2.88
N THR A 245 3.67 -7.24 3.33
CA THR A 245 3.82 -8.48 2.57
C THR A 245 2.52 -9.28 2.50
N ALA A 246 2.38 -10.16 1.52
CA ALA A 246 1.16 -10.93 1.29
C ALA A 246 0.78 -11.85 2.47
N GLY A 247 1.75 -12.31 3.24
CA GLY A 247 1.51 -13.14 4.43
C GLY A 247 0.59 -12.48 5.46
N PHE A 248 0.62 -11.14 5.55
CA PHE A 248 -0.22 -10.42 6.49
C PHE A 248 -1.70 -10.36 6.07
N ALA A 249 -2.04 -10.64 4.81
CA ALA A 249 -3.43 -10.71 4.38
C ALA A 249 -4.23 -11.74 5.21
N GLY A 250 -3.62 -12.87 5.55
CA GLY A 250 -4.22 -13.86 6.45
C GLY A 250 -4.46 -13.30 7.85
N THR A 251 -3.42 -12.80 8.50
CA THR A 251 -3.50 -12.23 9.86
C THR A 251 -4.41 -11.01 9.92
N GLY A 252 -4.33 -10.13 8.92
CA GLY A 252 -5.09 -8.88 8.88
C GLY A 252 -6.57 -9.04 8.58
N THR A 253 -7.03 -10.23 8.20
CA THR A 253 -8.44 -10.56 7.93
C THR A 253 -8.95 -11.75 8.74
N GLY A 254 -8.06 -12.48 9.40
CA GLY A 254 -8.37 -13.68 10.17
C GLY A 254 -8.55 -14.94 9.32
N VAL A 255 -8.35 -14.89 8.00
CA VAL A 255 -8.41 -16.10 7.16
C VAL A 255 -7.09 -16.86 7.20
N GLY A 256 -7.12 -18.17 7.00
CA GLY A 256 -5.91 -18.99 6.98
C GLY A 256 -5.05 -18.71 5.73
N PRO A 257 -3.71 -18.81 5.80
CA PRO A 257 -2.81 -18.45 4.68
C PRO A 257 -2.98 -19.35 3.44
N ARG A 258 -3.48 -20.56 3.61
CA ARG A 258 -3.67 -21.51 2.49
C ARG A 258 -4.90 -21.25 1.61
N VAL A 259 -5.66 -20.19 1.91
CA VAL A 259 -6.83 -19.83 1.10
C VAL A 259 -6.49 -18.92 -0.09
N PHE A 260 -5.27 -18.36 -0.11
CA PHE A 260 -4.83 -17.50 -1.19
C PHE A 260 -4.34 -18.33 -2.38
N ASP A 261 -4.95 -18.10 -3.53
CA ASP A 261 -4.71 -18.88 -4.75
C ASP A 261 -3.67 -18.20 -5.65
N HIS A 262 -3.53 -16.88 -5.54
CA HIS A 262 -2.59 -16.10 -6.34
C HIS A 262 -2.13 -14.85 -5.57
N VAL A 263 -0.85 -14.51 -5.71
CA VAL A 263 -0.26 -13.27 -5.20
C VAL A 263 0.27 -12.47 -6.37
N LEU A 264 -0.38 -11.35 -6.67
CA LEU A 264 0.04 -10.42 -7.72
C LEU A 264 0.92 -9.33 -7.13
N GLY A 265 2.18 -9.30 -7.55
CA GLY A 265 3.14 -8.25 -7.20
C GLY A 265 3.07 -7.08 -8.18
N ILE A 266 2.72 -5.89 -7.71
CA ILE A 266 2.73 -4.68 -8.54
C ILE A 266 4.12 -4.05 -8.45
N VAL A 267 4.74 -3.79 -9.59
CA VAL A 267 6.06 -3.17 -9.72
C VAL A 267 6.05 -2.13 -10.84
N LYS A 268 6.67 -0.98 -10.64
CA LYS A 268 6.90 -0.03 -11.74
C LYS A 268 8.02 -0.53 -12.66
N ALA A 269 7.97 -0.16 -13.93
CA ALA A 269 9.06 -0.36 -14.86
C ALA A 269 10.37 0.39 -14.49
N TYR A 270 10.35 1.16 -13.43
CA TYR A 270 11.45 1.83 -12.75
C TYR A 270 11.18 1.86 -11.25
N THR A 271 11.98 2.56 -10.47
CA THR A 271 11.77 2.58 -9.01
C THR A 271 11.52 4.00 -8.52
N THR A 272 10.62 4.13 -7.54
CA THR A 272 10.40 5.40 -6.84
C THR A 272 10.34 5.19 -5.33
N ARG A 273 10.75 6.24 -4.58
CA ARG A 273 10.65 6.26 -3.13
C ARG A 273 10.24 7.64 -2.62
N VAL A 274 9.37 7.67 -1.61
CA VAL A 274 9.03 8.88 -0.86
C VAL A 274 9.74 8.85 0.48
N GLY A 275 10.24 10.01 0.93
CA GLY A 275 10.89 10.15 2.23
C GLY A 275 12.35 9.70 2.28
N ALA A 276 12.86 9.60 3.49
CA ALA A 276 14.24 9.22 3.76
C ALA A 276 14.50 7.70 3.62
N GLY A 277 15.75 7.31 3.78
CA GLY A 277 16.20 5.93 3.76
C GLY A 277 16.93 5.53 2.47
N PRO A 278 17.49 4.31 2.44
CA PRO A 278 18.32 3.85 1.34
C PRO A 278 17.53 3.69 0.04
N PHE A 279 18.17 4.08 -1.07
CA PHE A 279 17.65 3.91 -2.41
C PHE A 279 18.81 3.65 -3.37
N PRO A 280 19.25 2.39 -3.51
CA PRO A 280 20.48 2.05 -4.24
C PRO A 280 20.53 2.54 -5.69
N THR A 281 19.40 2.53 -6.37
CA THR A 281 19.30 2.88 -7.80
C THR A 281 18.86 4.33 -8.04
N GLU A 282 18.87 5.20 -7.02
CA GLU A 282 18.46 6.60 -7.15
C GLU A 282 19.27 7.36 -8.20
N LEU A 283 18.62 8.23 -8.96
CA LEU A 283 19.18 9.01 -10.03
C LEU A 283 19.14 10.50 -9.73
N PHE A 284 20.25 11.18 -10.02
CA PHE A 284 20.43 12.62 -9.85
C PHE A 284 20.77 13.33 -11.17
N ASP A 285 20.54 12.65 -12.30
CA ASP A 285 20.85 13.07 -13.65
C ASP A 285 19.59 13.33 -14.49
N GLY A 286 19.77 13.58 -15.80
CA GLY A 286 18.68 13.80 -16.74
C GLY A 286 17.69 12.64 -16.85
N TYR A 287 18.13 11.40 -16.63
CA TYR A 287 17.23 10.24 -16.59
C TYR A 287 16.29 10.32 -15.37
N GLY A 288 16.82 10.66 -14.19
CA GLY A 288 16.01 10.87 -12.99
C GLY A 288 15.00 12.00 -13.15
N GLU A 289 15.36 13.08 -13.82
CA GLU A 289 14.45 14.18 -14.17
C GLU A 289 13.37 13.75 -15.15
N HIS A 290 13.73 12.97 -16.18
CA HIS A 290 12.77 12.40 -17.12
C HIS A 290 11.72 11.54 -16.42
N LEU A 291 12.16 10.55 -15.62
CA LEU A 291 11.28 9.67 -14.86
C LEU A 291 10.32 10.46 -13.95
N SER A 292 10.84 11.48 -13.26
CA SER A 292 10.03 12.33 -12.39
C SER A 292 8.98 13.14 -13.14
N ARG A 293 9.38 13.75 -14.26
CA ARG A 293 8.52 14.65 -15.06
C ARG A 293 7.47 13.87 -15.85
N VAL A 294 7.89 12.87 -16.63
CA VAL A 294 6.98 12.07 -17.48
C VAL A 294 6.11 11.15 -16.63
N GLY A 295 6.69 10.58 -15.56
CA GLY A 295 5.95 9.75 -14.61
C GLY A 295 5.02 10.52 -13.67
N HIS A 296 5.03 11.86 -13.66
CA HIS A 296 4.29 12.68 -12.70
C HIS A 296 4.51 12.22 -11.25
N GLU A 297 5.80 12.03 -10.89
CA GLU A 297 6.17 11.41 -9.62
C GLU A 297 6.07 12.39 -8.44
N PHE A 298 4.83 12.68 -8.08
CA PHE A 298 4.44 13.45 -6.89
C PHE A 298 3.41 12.66 -6.07
N GLY A 299 3.53 12.74 -4.74
CA GLY A 299 2.61 12.03 -3.84
C GLY A 299 1.19 12.56 -3.98
N SER A 300 0.23 11.68 -4.27
CA SER A 300 -1.19 12.04 -4.46
C SER A 300 -1.85 12.72 -3.24
N VAL A 301 -1.33 12.44 -2.04
CA VAL A 301 -1.86 12.93 -0.77
C VAL A 301 -1.04 14.10 -0.22
N THR A 302 0.29 14.02 -0.30
CA THR A 302 1.21 14.98 0.34
C THR A 302 1.82 15.98 -0.65
N GLY A 303 1.68 15.76 -1.95
CA GLY A 303 2.32 16.56 -3.00
C GLY A 303 3.85 16.46 -3.03
N ARG A 304 4.47 15.64 -2.15
CA ARG A 304 5.93 15.49 -2.09
C ARG A 304 6.45 14.87 -3.38
N ARG A 305 7.57 15.42 -3.90
CA ARG A 305 8.30 14.81 -5.02
C ARG A 305 8.82 13.44 -4.60
N ARG A 306 8.63 12.44 -5.47
CA ARG A 306 9.23 11.12 -5.30
C ARG A 306 10.65 11.14 -5.85
N ARG A 307 11.56 10.48 -5.15
CA ARG A 307 12.89 10.13 -5.63
C ARG A 307 12.71 9.07 -6.71
N CYS A 308 13.45 9.16 -7.81
CA CYS A 308 13.33 8.24 -8.95
C CYS A 308 14.66 7.52 -9.17
N GLY A 309 14.59 6.29 -9.63
CA GLY A 309 15.74 5.45 -9.90
C GLY A 309 15.46 4.36 -10.90
N TRP A 310 16.51 3.70 -11.39
CA TRP A 310 16.39 2.57 -12.29
C TRP A 310 15.70 1.38 -11.60
N PHE A 311 15.17 0.47 -12.43
CA PHE A 311 14.58 -0.77 -11.95
C PHE A 311 15.59 -1.59 -11.14
N ASP A 312 15.15 -2.09 -9.98
CA ASP A 312 15.98 -2.85 -9.04
C ASP A 312 15.49 -4.30 -8.93
N SER A 313 16.13 -5.19 -9.71
CA SER A 313 15.74 -6.60 -9.69
C SER A 313 16.18 -7.31 -8.40
N VAL A 314 17.21 -6.80 -7.70
CA VAL A 314 17.70 -7.36 -6.43
C VAL A 314 16.65 -7.16 -5.33
N ALA A 315 16.16 -5.92 -5.19
CA ALA A 315 15.09 -5.61 -4.25
C ALA A 315 13.79 -6.35 -4.59
N LEU A 316 13.46 -6.45 -5.90
CA LEU A 316 12.25 -7.14 -6.34
C LEU A 316 12.31 -8.65 -6.03
N ARG A 317 13.42 -9.34 -6.30
CA ARG A 317 13.58 -10.76 -5.93
C ARG A 317 13.33 -10.99 -4.45
N ARG A 318 13.82 -10.08 -3.60
CA ARG A 318 13.60 -10.16 -2.14
C ARG A 318 12.12 -10.04 -1.79
N ALA A 319 11.41 -9.07 -2.39
CA ALA A 319 9.97 -8.88 -2.21
C ALA A 319 9.15 -10.10 -2.69
N ILE A 320 9.56 -10.71 -3.80
CA ILE A 320 8.97 -11.93 -4.35
C ILE A 320 9.05 -13.08 -3.33
N VAL A 321 10.24 -13.31 -2.77
CA VAL A 321 10.46 -14.36 -1.75
C VAL A 321 9.62 -14.12 -0.51
N HIS A 322 9.62 -12.89 0.03
CA HIS A 322 8.86 -12.53 1.23
C HIS A 322 7.35 -12.68 1.09
N SER A 323 6.84 -12.59 -0.13
CA SER A 323 5.40 -12.59 -0.40
C SER A 323 4.92 -13.79 -1.21
N SER A 324 5.81 -14.68 -1.63
CA SER A 324 5.47 -15.80 -2.54
C SER A 324 4.71 -15.31 -3.78
N VAL A 325 5.22 -14.28 -4.44
CA VAL A 325 4.59 -13.66 -5.61
C VAL A 325 4.46 -14.69 -6.73
N SER A 326 3.25 -14.84 -7.25
CA SER A 326 2.90 -15.82 -8.30
C SER A 326 2.95 -15.22 -9.71
N GLY A 327 2.75 -13.92 -9.81
CA GLY A 327 2.76 -13.16 -11.06
C GLY A 327 3.01 -11.69 -10.82
N LEU A 328 3.50 -10.98 -11.82
CA LEU A 328 3.83 -9.56 -11.76
C LEU A 328 2.87 -8.72 -12.60
N CYS A 329 2.58 -7.52 -12.10
CA CYS A 329 2.01 -6.45 -12.90
C CYS A 329 3.05 -5.34 -13.04
N ILE A 330 3.53 -5.13 -14.28
CA ILE A 330 4.44 -4.03 -14.60
C ILE A 330 3.63 -2.79 -14.90
N THR A 331 3.87 -1.71 -14.15
CA THR A 331 3.18 -0.43 -14.33
C THR A 331 4.12 0.63 -14.88
N LYS A 332 3.54 1.65 -15.51
CA LYS A 332 4.30 2.83 -15.99
C LYS A 332 5.37 2.51 -17.03
N LEU A 333 5.13 1.53 -17.92
CA LEU A 333 6.04 1.20 -19.02
C LEU A 333 6.23 2.42 -19.94
N ASP A 334 5.15 3.13 -20.19
CA ASP A 334 5.05 4.36 -20.99
C ASP A 334 6.01 5.48 -20.55
N VAL A 335 6.41 5.50 -19.30
CA VAL A 335 7.36 6.50 -18.77
C VAL A 335 8.77 6.30 -19.29
N LEU A 336 9.11 5.11 -19.79
CA LEU A 336 10.41 4.79 -20.37
C LEU A 336 10.49 5.11 -21.88
N ASP A 337 9.37 5.51 -22.50
CA ASP A 337 9.33 5.88 -23.92
C ASP A 337 10.28 7.04 -24.22
N GLY A 338 10.99 6.94 -25.34
CA GLY A 338 11.93 7.96 -25.80
C GLY A 338 13.30 7.95 -25.11
N LEU A 339 13.55 7.06 -24.16
CA LEU A 339 14.89 6.85 -23.62
C LEU A 339 15.76 6.06 -24.62
N ASP A 340 17.02 6.44 -24.72
CA ASP A 340 18.02 5.78 -25.57
C ASP A 340 18.59 4.51 -24.90
N ILE A 341 18.79 4.57 -23.59
CA ILE A 341 19.32 3.48 -22.76
C ILE A 341 18.43 3.31 -21.54
N ILE A 342 18.18 2.06 -21.15
CA ILE A 342 17.50 1.68 -19.90
C ILE A 342 18.44 0.80 -19.11
N ARG A 343 18.60 1.08 -17.81
CA ARG A 343 19.43 0.30 -16.92
C ARG A 343 18.60 -0.51 -15.94
N VAL A 344 19.01 -1.76 -15.73
CA VAL A 344 18.42 -2.66 -14.73
C VAL A 344 19.50 -3.00 -13.72
N CYS A 345 19.25 -2.76 -12.43
CA CYS A 345 20.15 -3.20 -11.39
C CYS A 345 20.03 -4.72 -11.21
N VAL A 346 21.13 -5.43 -11.45
CA VAL A 346 21.21 -6.91 -11.40
C VAL A 346 21.98 -7.44 -10.19
N GLY A 347 22.69 -6.57 -9.47
CA GLY A 347 23.46 -6.88 -8.27
C GLY A 347 23.88 -5.63 -7.53
N TYR A 348 24.43 -5.81 -6.33
CA TYR A 348 25.04 -4.74 -5.56
C TYR A 348 26.52 -5.01 -5.31
N ARG A 349 27.37 -3.99 -5.44
CA ARG A 349 28.79 -4.07 -5.09
C ARG A 349 28.95 -3.60 -3.65
N VAL A 350 29.44 -4.50 -2.80
CA VAL A 350 29.72 -4.24 -1.38
C VAL A 350 31.12 -4.73 -1.07
N GLY A 351 32.01 -3.86 -0.60
CA GLY A 351 33.40 -4.22 -0.29
C GLY A 351 34.15 -4.85 -1.47
N GLY A 352 33.88 -4.40 -2.71
CA GLY A 352 34.48 -4.90 -3.95
C GLY A 352 33.89 -6.20 -4.50
N LYS A 353 32.95 -6.85 -3.79
CA LYS A 353 32.26 -8.07 -4.23
C LYS A 353 30.86 -7.74 -4.73
N VAL A 354 30.43 -8.40 -5.80
CA VAL A 354 29.04 -8.33 -6.29
C VAL A 354 28.21 -9.36 -5.54
N VAL A 355 27.09 -8.90 -4.94
CA VAL A 355 26.12 -9.72 -4.23
C VAL A 355 24.76 -9.62 -4.94
N ALA A 356 23.98 -10.69 -4.88
CA ALA A 356 22.66 -10.78 -5.49
C ALA A 356 21.51 -10.50 -4.51
N GLU A 357 21.83 -10.28 -3.24
CA GLU A 357 20.86 -10.08 -2.18
C GLU A 357 21.01 -8.66 -1.57
N PRO A 358 19.90 -8.00 -1.18
CA PRO A 358 19.99 -6.73 -0.48
C PRO A 358 20.52 -6.91 0.94
N PRO A 359 21.19 -5.89 1.51
CA PRO A 359 21.58 -5.88 2.91
C PRO A 359 20.37 -6.06 3.85
N LEU A 360 20.61 -6.71 4.99
CA LEU A 360 19.58 -6.92 6.02
C LEU A 360 19.51 -5.77 7.04
N SER A 361 20.51 -4.90 7.07
CA SER A 361 20.56 -3.76 7.99
C SER A 361 20.82 -2.47 7.23
N LEU A 362 20.49 -1.33 7.86
CA LEU A 362 20.71 0.00 7.28
C LEU A 362 22.19 0.27 6.99
N GLU A 363 23.07 -0.18 7.88
CA GLU A 363 24.53 -0.01 7.76
C GLU A 363 25.08 -0.73 6.51
N GLY A 364 24.45 -1.84 6.12
CA GLY A 364 24.83 -2.58 4.93
C GLY A 364 24.57 -1.84 3.62
N TYR A 365 23.73 -0.80 3.65
CA TYR A 365 23.53 0.08 2.49
C TYR A 365 24.60 1.18 2.38
N ALA A 366 25.41 1.40 3.41
CA ALA A 366 26.48 2.40 3.34
C ALA A 366 27.57 1.96 2.35
N GLY A 367 27.86 2.81 1.34
CA GLY A 367 28.85 2.52 0.31
C GLY A 367 28.47 1.40 -0.67
N LEU A 368 27.19 0.99 -0.69
CA LEU A 368 26.67 0.07 -1.66
C LEU A 368 26.55 0.76 -3.03
N GLU A 369 27.04 0.10 -4.09
CA GLU A 369 26.94 0.57 -5.46
C GLU A 369 26.08 -0.42 -6.28
N PRO A 370 25.08 0.06 -7.03
CA PRO A 370 24.31 -0.79 -7.91
C PRO A 370 25.16 -1.25 -9.11
N VAL A 371 24.99 -2.50 -9.49
CA VAL A 371 25.59 -3.07 -10.70
C VAL A 371 24.51 -3.15 -11.76
N TYR A 372 24.72 -2.43 -12.87
CA TYR A 372 23.73 -2.31 -13.91
C TYR A 372 24.05 -3.17 -15.13
N GLU A 373 22.99 -3.73 -15.73
CA GLU A 373 22.94 -4.18 -17.11
C GLU A 373 22.28 -3.07 -17.95
N GLU A 374 22.87 -2.73 -19.09
CA GLU A 374 22.32 -1.75 -20.03
C GLU A 374 21.54 -2.44 -21.13
N LEU A 375 20.33 -1.95 -21.38
CA LEU A 375 19.46 -2.40 -22.45
C LEU A 375 19.14 -1.22 -23.37
N PRO A 376 18.98 -1.47 -24.67
CA PRO A 376 18.57 -0.43 -25.60
C PRO A 376 17.14 0.05 -25.28
N GLY A 377 16.94 1.35 -25.24
CA GLY A 377 15.62 1.95 -25.12
C GLY A 377 14.81 1.84 -26.41
N TRP A 378 13.67 2.51 -26.44
CA TRP A 378 12.79 2.54 -27.62
C TRP A 378 12.24 3.94 -27.85
N PRO A 379 12.25 4.41 -29.11
CA PRO A 379 11.76 5.75 -29.47
C PRO A 379 10.22 5.81 -29.61
N ASP A 380 9.59 4.67 -29.90
CA ASP A 380 8.16 4.60 -30.19
C ASP A 380 7.35 4.61 -28.90
N SER A 381 6.17 5.24 -28.93
CA SER A 381 5.29 5.28 -27.75
C SER A 381 4.66 3.93 -27.47
N THR A 382 4.65 3.56 -26.19
CA THR A 382 3.91 2.41 -25.67
C THR A 382 2.53 2.78 -25.12
N VAL A 383 2.22 4.08 -25.02
CA VAL A 383 0.95 4.60 -24.49
C VAL A 383 -0.25 3.99 -25.21
N GLY A 384 -1.18 3.43 -24.44
CA GLY A 384 -2.45 2.90 -24.96
C GLY A 384 -2.34 1.59 -25.73
N ILE A 385 -1.17 0.95 -25.80
CA ILE A 385 -1.03 -0.38 -26.43
C ILE A 385 -1.68 -1.44 -25.51
N THR A 386 -2.59 -2.22 -26.09
CA THR A 386 -3.34 -3.29 -25.40
C THR A 386 -2.96 -4.70 -25.83
N GLU A 387 -2.10 -4.84 -26.85
CA GLU A 387 -1.64 -6.12 -27.35
C GLU A 387 -0.11 -6.23 -27.22
N TYR A 388 0.39 -7.29 -26.59
CA TYR A 388 1.82 -7.49 -26.34
C TYR A 388 2.67 -7.49 -27.63
N ALA A 389 2.15 -8.08 -28.70
CA ALA A 389 2.85 -8.16 -29.98
C ALA A 389 3.09 -6.79 -30.65
N ARG A 390 2.28 -5.78 -30.29
CA ARG A 390 2.38 -4.41 -30.82
C ARG A 390 3.38 -3.53 -30.06
N LEU A 391 3.86 -3.97 -28.89
CA LEU A 391 4.92 -3.27 -28.18
C LEU A 391 6.19 -3.19 -29.04
N PRO A 392 6.96 -2.09 -28.96
CA PRO A 392 8.29 -1.99 -29.57
C PRO A 392 9.16 -3.18 -29.21
N ALA A 393 9.99 -3.65 -30.15
CA ALA A 393 10.80 -4.85 -29.94
C ALA A 393 11.72 -4.74 -28.70
N ASN A 394 12.29 -3.57 -28.43
CA ASN A 394 13.13 -3.36 -27.27
C ASN A 394 12.31 -3.32 -25.96
N ALA A 395 11.08 -2.81 -25.98
CA ALA A 395 10.19 -2.86 -24.82
C ALA A 395 9.84 -4.30 -24.46
N ARG A 396 9.57 -5.17 -25.46
CA ARG A 396 9.37 -6.62 -25.22
C ARG A 396 10.61 -7.28 -24.63
N LYS A 397 11.80 -7.02 -25.20
CA LYS A 397 13.07 -7.55 -24.67
C LYS A 397 13.34 -7.07 -23.23
N TYR A 398 13.00 -5.83 -22.92
CA TYR A 398 13.08 -5.32 -21.56
C TYR A 398 12.19 -6.14 -20.60
N LEU A 399 10.92 -6.34 -20.93
CA LEU A 399 9.97 -7.13 -20.13
C LEU A 399 10.43 -8.60 -19.99
N GLU A 400 10.85 -9.23 -21.08
CA GLU A 400 11.41 -10.59 -21.08
C GLU A 400 12.66 -10.70 -20.18
N ARG A 401 13.50 -9.65 -20.21
CA ARG A 401 14.69 -9.61 -19.36
C ARG A 401 14.32 -9.47 -17.89
N LEU A 402 13.34 -8.62 -17.54
CA LEU A 402 12.85 -8.51 -16.16
C LEU A 402 12.32 -9.86 -15.66
N GLU A 403 11.47 -10.53 -16.43
CA GLU A 403 10.92 -11.84 -16.10
C GLU A 403 12.02 -12.89 -15.86
N SER A 404 13.03 -12.93 -16.76
CA SER A 404 14.20 -13.80 -16.63
C SER A 404 15.03 -13.52 -15.36
N LEU A 405 15.17 -12.25 -14.95
CA LEU A 405 15.95 -11.87 -13.78
C LEU A 405 15.28 -12.25 -12.46
N VAL A 406 13.96 -12.28 -12.41
CA VAL A 406 13.20 -12.49 -11.17
C VAL A 406 12.49 -13.83 -11.11
N GLU A 407 12.46 -14.59 -12.20
CA GLU A 407 11.90 -15.95 -12.32
C GLU A 407 10.40 -16.03 -11.95
N VAL A 408 9.67 -14.94 -12.16
CA VAL A 408 8.23 -14.86 -11.95
C VAL A 408 7.58 -14.26 -13.20
N PRO A 409 6.52 -14.88 -13.74
CA PRO A 409 5.90 -14.43 -14.97
C PRO A 409 5.20 -13.07 -14.82
N ILE A 410 5.19 -12.30 -15.90
CA ILE A 410 4.44 -11.07 -16.01
C ILE A 410 3.02 -11.42 -16.44
N ASP A 411 2.04 -11.09 -15.61
CA ASP A 411 0.62 -11.31 -15.86
C ASP A 411 -0.03 -10.11 -16.55
N ILE A 412 0.37 -8.89 -16.14
CA ILE A 412 -0.27 -7.64 -16.55
C ILE A 412 0.81 -6.59 -16.85
N ILE A 413 0.58 -5.78 -17.90
CA ILE A 413 1.44 -4.65 -18.25
C ILE A 413 0.53 -3.43 -18.42
N SER A 414 0.77 -2.38 -17.64
CA SER A 414 0.09 -1.08 -17.78
C SER A 414 0.90 -0.15 -18.67
N THR A 415 0.27 0.31 -19.72
CA THR A 415 0.84 1.17 -20.79
C THR A 415 0.34 2.61 -20.73
N GLY A 416 -0.39 2.99 -19.66
CA GLY A 416 -0.87 4.35 -19.45
C GLY A 416 -1.73 4.47 -18.19
N PRO A 417 -2.26 5.67 -17.89
CA PRO A 417 -3.00 5.92 -16.67
C PRO A 417 -4.43 5.36 -16.66
N GLU A 418 -5.07 5.28 -17.85
CA GLU A 418 -6.44 4.82 -17.98
C GLU A 418 -6.53 3.29 -17.80
N ARG A 419 -7.68 2.84 -17.33
CA ARG A 419 -7.94 1.43 -17.08
C ARG A 419 -7.71 0.53 -18.29
N ASP A 420 -8.19 0.96 -19.46
CA ASP A 420 -8.14 0.18 -20.69
C ASP A 420 -6.75 0.16 -21.34
N GLU A 421 -5.84 1.03 -20.90
CA GLU A 421 -4.45 1.06 -21.32
C GLU A 421 -3.64 -0.03 -20.60
N THR A 422 -4.03 -1.28 -20.85
CA THR A 422 -3.50 -2.44 -20.14
C THR A 422 -3.42 -3.65 -21.06
N ILE A 423 -2.30 -4.35 -21.03
CA ILE A 423 -2.11 -5.67 -21.65
C ILE A 423 -2.31 -6.72 -20.59
N LEU A 424 -3.25 -7.61 -20.79
CA LEU A 424 -3.55 -8.73 -19.91
C LEU A 424 -3.01 -10.02 -20.55
N LEU A 425 -1.89 -10.55 -20.02
CA LEU A 425 -1.29 -11.80 -20.49
C LEU A 425 -1.90 -13.01 -19.78
N ARG A 426 -2.15 -12.87 -18.49
CA ARG A 426 -2.82 -13.88 -17.66
C ARG A 426 -3.67 -13.18 -16.61
N HIS A 427 -4.90 -13.65 -16.44
CA HIS A 427 -5.78 -13.04 -15.43
C HIS A 427 -5.59 -13.75 -14.07
N PRO A 428 -5.30 -13.02 -12.95
CA PRO A 428 -5.06 -13.62 -11.63
C PRO A 428 -6.21 -14.49 -11.08
N PHE A 429 -7.41 -14.32 -11.60
CA PHE A 429 -8.60 -15.13 -11.26
C PHE A 429 -8.84 -16.34 -12.18
N ASP A 430 -7.92 -16.68 -13.11
CA ASP A 430 -8.04 -17.87 -13.96
C ASP A 430 -7.44 -19.13 -13.35
#